data_cc730fd08865bf8eed7c0556fc6407a5
#
_entry.id   cc730fd08865bf8eed7c0556fc6407a5
#
_cell.length_a   1.000
_cell.length_b   1.000
_cell.length_c   1.000
_cell.angle_alpha   90.00
_cell.angle_beta   90.00
_cell.angle_gamma   90.00
#
_symmetry.space_group_name_H-M   'P 1'
#
loop_
_entity.id
_entity.type
_entity.pdbx_description
1 polymer ?
#
loop_
_entity_poly.entity_id
_entity_poly.type
_entity_poly.pdbx_seq_one_letter_code
_entity_poly.pdbx_strand_id
1 'polypeptide(L)'
;DLTYFPLKHLGYKAVVCNISDICAMNGTCKQITVSVAVSNRFKLESLDELYDGINLACKRYRVDLVGGDTTSSQKGLIISVTSIGVVDQKKICKRSGANNNDLVVCSGKLGLAYLGLQILEREKQVFLVNPNSKPDLEPYKELVERQLKPEARIDLINFLDKNSITPTSMIDISDGLSSEIIHLCNSSEKGCVLYSDKIYKDQSLLKVCDEFNLDPISVIMSGGED
;
A
#
# COMPACT_ATOMS: atom_id res chain seq x y z
N ASP A 1 6.40 -7.75 10.17
CA ASP A 1 7.14 -8.73 10.96
C ASP A 1 7.81 -9.74 10.03
N LEU A 2 9.12 -9.93 10.14
CA LEU A 2 9.90 -10.83 9.28
C LEU A 2 9.59 -12.32 9.48
N THR A 3 8.81 -12.68 10.47
CA THR A 3 8.38 -14.08 10.71
C THR A 3 7.52 -14.60 9.56
N TYR A 4 6.68 -13.73 8.97
CA TYR A 4 5.77 -14.09 7.88
C TYR A 4 5.94 -13.22 6.63
N PHE A 5 6.83 -12.23 6.67
CA PHE A 5 7.03 -11.31 5.55
C PHE A 5 8.32 -11.67 4.79
N PRO A 6 8.25 -12.33 3.63
CA PRO A 6 9.43 -12.63 2.82
C PRO A 6 10.16 -11.32 2.42
N LEU A 7 11.48 -11.32 2.52
CA LEU A 7 12.30 -10.13 2.24
C LEU A 7 12.13 -9.61 0.81
N LYS A 8 11.93 -10.51 -0.14
CA LYS A 8 11.60 -10.15 -1.52
C LYS A 8 10.29 -9.37 -1.63
N HIS A 9 9.24 -9.77 -0.91
CA HIS A 9 7.98 -9.02 -0.88
C HIS A 9 8.14 -7.69 -0.15
N LEU A 10 8.93 -7.67 0.92
CA LEU A 10 9.22 -6.44 1.65
C LEU A 10 9.94 -5.41 0.78
N GLY A 11 10.96 -5.83 0.03
CA GLY A 11 11.64 -4.97 -0.94
C GLY A 11 10.71 -4.46 -2.04
N TYR A 12 9.85 -5.33 -2.56
CA TYR A 12 8.83 -4.95 -3.54
C TYR A 12 7.86 -3.91 -2.97
N LYS A 13 7.27 -4.18 -1.80
CA LYS A 13 6.33 -3.30 -1.12
C LYS A 13 6.93 -1.94 -0.81
N ALA A 14 8.17 -1.89 -0.30
CA ALA A 14 8.86 -0.65 0.02
C ALA A 14 8.97 0.30 -1.19
N VAL A 15 9.15 -0.24 -2.40
CA VAL A 15 9.17 0.55 -3.64
C VAL A 15 7.76 0.95 -4.05
N VAL A 16 6.80 0.03 -4.00
CA VAL A 16 5.43 0.24 -4.51
C VAL A 16 4.70 1.30 -3.70
N CYS A 17 4.84 1.32 -2.37
CA CYS A 17 4.22 2.36 -1.53
C CYS A 17 4.69 3.77 -1.95
N ASN A 18 5.99 3.94 -2.24
CA ASN A 18 6.53 5.22 -2.70
C ASN A 18 6.14 5.58 -4.15
N ILE A 19 5.88 4.59 -5.01
CA ILE A 19 5.29 4.84 -6.34
C ILE A 19 3.83 5.28 -6.19
N SER A 20 3.10 4.73 -5.22
CA SER A 20 1.72 5.11 -4.90
C SER A 20 1.62 6.60 -4.57
N ASP A 21 2.53 7.13 -3.74
CA ASP A 21 2.58 8.56 -3.40
C ASP A 21 2.71 9.46 -4.66
N ILE A 22 3.53 9.03 -5.63
CA ILE A 22 3.66 9.75 -6.90
C ILE A 22 2.36 9.66 -7.72
N CYS A 23 1.74 8.48 -7.76
CA CYS A 23 0.44 8.29 -8.42
C CYS A 23 -0.64 9.14 -7.76
N ALA A 24 -0.64 9.27 -6.42
CA ALA A 24 -1.57 10.10 -5.66
C ALA A 24 -1.50 11.59 -6.02
N MET A 25 -0.43 12.02 -6.65
CA MET A 25 -0.29 13.36 -7.22
C MET A 25 -0.58 13.44 -8.73
N ASN A 26 -1.17 12.40 -9.32
CA ASN A 26 -1.38 12.23 -10.76
C ASN A 26 -0.07 12.23 -11.56
N GLY A 27 1.03 11.81 -10.93
CA GLY A 27 2.36 11.78 -11.49
C GLY A 27 2.78 10.40 -11.99
N THR A 28 3.91 10.37 -12.69
CA THR A 28 4.58 9.15 -13.12
C THR A 28 5.94 9.06 -12.44
N CYS A 29 6.15 8.05 -11.62
CA CYS A 29 7.44 7.78 -10.99
C CYS A 29 8.48 7.42 -12.06
N LYS A 30 9.69 7.97 -11.94
CA LYS A 30 10.80 7.74 -12.87
C LYS A 30 12.01 7.13 -12.21
N GLN A 31 12.34 7.60 -11.02
CA GLN A 31 13.57 7.23 -10.34
C GLN A 31 13.31 7.02 -8.85
N ILE A 32 14.09 6.13 -8.25
CA ILE A 32 14.15 5.97 -6.80
C ILE A 32 15.60 5.91 -6.32
N THR A 33 15.78 6.27 -5.05
CA THR A 33 16.96 5.90 -4.27
C THR A 33 16.53 5.08 -3.07
N VAL A 34 17.35 4.12 -2.65
CA VAL A 34 17.05 3.22 -1.53
C VAL A 34 18.18 3.24 -0.52
N SER A 35 17.91 3.68 0.69
CA SER A 35 18.85 3.58 1.81
C SER A 35 18.40 2.47 2.76
N VAL A 36 19.33 1.58 3.11
CA VAL A 36 19.08 0.41 3.96
C VAL A 36 20.00 0.44 5.16
N ALA A 37 19.44 0.36 6.37
CA ALA A 37 20.23 0.14 7.58
C ALA A 37 19.92 -1.25 8.15
N VAL A 38 20.95 -2.07 8.33
CA VAL A 38 20.82 -3.47 8.74
C VAL A 38 21.63 -3.77 10.00
N SER A 39 21.08 -4.61 10.87
CA SER A 39 21.83 -5.13 11.99
C SER A 39 22.79 -6.24 11.54
N ASN A 40 23.80 -6.50 12.34
CA ASN A 40 24.80 -7.57 12.11
C ASN A 40 24.20 -9.00 12.10
N ARG A 41 22.90 -9.13 12.36
CA ARG A 41 22.17 -10.41 12.30
C ARG A 41 21.66 -10.73 10.87
N PHE A 42 21.66 -9.75 9.96
CA PHE A 42 21.29 -9.95 8.58
C PHE A 42 22.47 -10.55 7.80
N LYS A 43 22.19 -11.63 7.09
CA LYS A 43 23.15 -12.25 6.17
C LYS A 43 23.13 -11.52 4.82
N LEU A 44 24.18 -11.68 4.05
CA LEU A 44 24.26 -11.09 2.70
C LEU A 44 23.12 -11.59 1.79
N GLU A 45 22.81 -12.88 1.86
CA GLU A 45 21.73 -13.50 1.09
C GLU A 45 20.35 -12.87 1.40
N SER A 46 20.16 -12.39 2.63
CA SER A 46 18.93 -11.68 3.03
C SER A 46 18.85 -10.30 2.38
N LEU A 47 19.98 -9.63 2.18
CA LEU A 47 20.02 -8.37 1.43
C LEU A 47 19.78 -8.61 -0.07
N ASP A 48 20.38 -9.66 -0.63
CA ASP A 48 20.14 -10.04 -2.02
C ASP A 48 18.65 -10.29 -2.28
N GLU A 49 17.98 -11.04 -1.39
CA GLU A 49 16.53 -11.29 -1.49
C GLU A 49 15.72 -9.98 -1.42
N LEU A 50 16.09 -9.05 -0.52
CA LEU A 50 15.44 -7.75 -0.42
C LEU A 50 15.59 -6.95 -1.73
N TYR A 51 16.82 -6.88 -2.27
CA TYR A 51 17.10 -6.18 -3.53
C TYR A 51 16.48 -6.86 -4.74
N ASP A 52 16.29 -8.18 -4.74
CA ASP A 52 15.50 -8.88 -5.76
C ASP A 52 14.06 -8.36 -5.81
N GLY A 53 13.46 -8.11 -4.65
CA GLY A 53 12.13 -7.50 -4.56
C GLY A 53 12.10 -6.06 -5.07
N ILE A 54 13.07 -5.23 -4.67
CA ILE A 54 13.24 -3.86 -5.14
C ILE A 54 13.37 -3.83 -6.67
N ASN A 55 14.27 -4.65 -7.22
CA ASN A 55 14.50 -4.74 -8.66
C ASN A 55 13.27 -5.24 -9.43
N LEU A 56 12.50 -6.17 -8.84
CA LEU A 56 11.26 -6.66 -9.42
C LEU A 56 10.23 -5.53 -9.55
N ALA A 57 10.05 -4.71 -8.51
CA ALA A 57 9.19 -3.54 -8.54
C ALA A 57 9.67 -2.52 -9.57
N CYS A 58 10.96 -2.20 -9.59
CA CYS A 58 11.56 -1.29 -10.55
C CYS A 58 11.28 -1.70 -12.00
N LYS A 59 11.48 -2.99 -12.31
CA LYS A 59 11.19 -3.54 -13.66
C LYS A 59 9.70 -3.46 -13.99
N ARG A 60 8.82 -3.84 -13.05
CA ARG A 60 7.36 -3.84 -13.27
C ARG A 60 6.83 -2.44 -13.56
N TYR A 61 7.30 -1.45 -12.80
CA TYR A 61 6.83 -0.08 -12.90
C TYR A 61 7.68 0.81 -13.82
N ARG A 62 8.76 0.27 -14.41
CA ARG A 62 9.70 1.00 -15.28
C ARG A 62 10.29 2.22 -14.59
N VAL A 63 10.77 2.01 -13.38
CA VAL A 63 11.41 3.02 -12.52
C VAL A 63 12.88 2.64 -12.38
N ASP A 64 13.77 3.61 -12.47
CA ASP A 64 15.22 3.39 -12.35
C ASP A 64 15.66 3.52 -10.89
N LEU A 65 16.35 2.50 -10.36
CA LEU A 65 17.11 2.62 -9.12
C LEU A 65 18.42 3.33 -9.40
N VAL A 66 18.52 4.61 -9.03
CA VAL A 66 19.65 5.48 -9.41
C VAL A 66 20.68 5.67 -8.32
N GLY A 67 20.44 5.15 -7.12
CA GLY A 67 21.39 5.23 -6.01
C GLY A 67 20.80 4.80 -4.69
N GLY A 68 21.58 4.99 -3.64
CA GLY A 68 21.19 4.66 -2.27
C GLY A 68 22.41 4.56 -1.36
N ASP A 69 22.18 4.03 -0.17
CA ASP A 69 23.21 3.80 0.83
C ASP A 69 22.93 2.55 1.64
N THR A 70 23.97 1.90 2.14
CA THR A 70 23.85 0.78 3.08
C THR A 70 24.67 1.06 4.31
N THR A 71 24.02 1.08 5.46
CA THR A 71 24.69 1.37 6.75
C THR A 71 24.28 0.36 7.82
N SER A 72 24.91 0.46 8.98
CA SER A 72 24.62 -0.41 10.12
C SER A 72 23.45 0.13 10.95
N SER A 73 22.63 -0.79 11.46
CA SER A 73 21.61 -0.53 12.47
C SER A 73 21.91 -1.29 13.75
N GLN A 74 21.64 -0.70 14.89
CA GLN A 74 21.74 -1.41 16.19
C GLN A 74 20.60 -2.42 16.37
N LYS A 75 19.44 -2.19 15.74
CA LYS A 75 18.24 -3.03 15.87
C LYS A 75 17.53 -3.18 14.52
N GLY A 76 17.44 -4.41 14.05
CA GLY A 76 16.56 -4.78 12.92
C GLY A 76 17.00 -4.21 11.58
N LEU A 77 16.00 -3.99 10.74
CA LEU A 77 16.10 -3.51 9.37
C LEU A 77 15.33 -2.18 9.26
N ILE A 78 15.95 -1.18 8.65
CA ILE A 78 15.30 0.08 8.27
C ILE A 78 15.48 0.24 6.77
N ILE A 79 14.40 0.54 6.07
CA ILE A 79 14.41 0.82 4.63
C ILE A 79 13.82 2.22 4.44
N SER A 80 14.55 3.08 3.74
CA SER A 80 14.08 4.40 3.33
C SER A 80 14.17 4.50 1.82
N VAL A 81 13.04 4.81 1.18
CA VAL A 81 12.96 4.98 -0.26
C VAL A 81 12.59 6.43 -0.55
N THR A 82 13.30 7.04 -1.49
CA THR A 82 12.92 8.35 -2.04
C THR A 82 12.52 8.15 -3.49
N SER A 83 11.30 8.54 -3.84
CA SER A 83 10.80 8.48 -5.21
C SER A 83 10.79 9.84 -5.87
N ILE A 84 11.17 9.88 -7.13
CA ILE A 84 11.19 11.07 -7.98
C ILE A 84 10.28 10.80 -9.17
N GLY A 85 9.25 11.62 -9.32
CA GLY A 85 8.29 11.53 -10.41
C GLY A 85 8.20 12.81 -11.23
N VAL A 86 7.47 12.72 -12.33
CA VAL A 86 7.15 13.86 -13.18
C VAL A 86 5.65 13.94 -13.41
N VAL A 87 5.13 15.16 -13.48
CA VAL A 87 3.72 15.45 -13.78
C VAL A 87 3.64 16.74 -14.57
N ASP A 88 2.69 16.84 -15.49
CA ASP A 88 2.37 18.13 -16.13
C ASP A 88 1.82 19.09 -15.07
N GLN A 89 2.34 20.32 -15.06
CA GLN A 89 1.92 21.34 -14.12
C GLN A 89 0.39 21.59 -14.10
N LYS A 90 -0.27 21.39 -15.24
CA LYS A 90 -1.73 21.54 -15.35
C LYS A 90 -2.53 20.32 -14.86
N LYS A 91 -1.85 19.18 -14.65
CA LYS A 91 -2.46 17.91 -14.26
C LYS A 91 -2.14 17.50 -12.84
N ILE A 92 -1.29 18.26 -12.16
CA ILE A 92 -0.91 17.95 -10.78
C ILE A 92 -2.14 17.98 -9.86
N CYS A 93 -2.38 16.88 -9.17
CA CYS A 93 -3.38 16.78 -8.13
C CYS A 93 -2.72 16.90 -6.76
N LYS A 94 -3.35 17.63 -5.87
CA LYS A 94 -2.91 17.77 -4.48
C LYS A 94 -3.98 17.23 -3.54
N ARG A 95 -3.67 17.09 -2.27
CA ARG A 95 -4.67 16.80 -1.24
C ARG A 95 -5.64 17.97 -1.04
N SER A 96 -5.22 19.20 -1.37
CA SER A 96 -6.05 20.40 -1.39
C SER A 96 -6.68 20.64 -2.76
N GLY A 97 -7.89 21.17 -2.79
CA GLY A 97 -8.55 21.55 -4.05
C GLY A 97 -9.94 20.95 -4.24
N ALA A 98 -10.40 20.10 -3.32
CA ALA A 98 -11.78 19.62 -3.35
C ALA A 98 -12.78 20.75 -3.21
N ASN A 99 -13.87 20.70 -3.97
CA ASN A 99 -14.93 21.70 -4.00
C ASN A 99 -16.21 21.17 -3.37
N ASN A 100 -17.13 22.08 -3.05
CA ASN A 100 -18.48 21.71 -2.62
C ASN A 100 -19.16 20.92 -3.74
N ASN A 101 -19.84 19.83 -3.38
CA ASN A 101 -20.55 18.91 -4.27
C ASN A 101 -19.63 18.03 -5.16
N ASP A 102 -18.32 18.01 -4.93
CA ASP A 102 -17.47 17.01 -5.55
C ASP A 102 -17.86 15.61 -5.07
N LEU A 103 -17.75 14.64 -5.98
CA LEU A 103 -17.98 13.24 -5.66
C LEU A 103 -16.69 12.62 -5.18
N VAL A 104 -16.75 11.91 -4.04
CA VAL A 104 -15.66 11.06 -3.58
C VAL A 104 -15.68 9.76 -4.36
N VAL A 105 -14.61 9.47 -5.07
CA VAL A 105 -14.43 8.24 -5.84
C VAL A 105 -13.26 7.47 -5.27
N CYS A 106 -13.46 6.21 -4.92
CA CYS A 106 -12.41 5.31 -4.50
C CYS A 106 -12.20 4.21 -5.54
N SER A 107 -10.95 3.87 -5.81
CA SER A 107 -10.57 2.77 -6.69
C SER A 107 -9.95 1.64 -5.88
N GLY A 108 -10.20 0.39 -6.27
CA GLY A 108 -9.67 -0.78 -5.58
C GLY A 108 -10.69 -1.42 -4.64
N LYS A 109 -10.20 -2.35 -3.84
CA LYS A 109 -10.97 -3.13 -2.87
C LYS A 109 -10.41 -2.81 -1.49
N LEU A 110 -11.14 -2.03 -0.72
CA LEU A 110 -10.70 -1.55 0.59
C LEU A 110 -10.78 -2.63 1.67
N GLY A 111 -9.87 -2.57 2.64
CA GLY A 111 -9.83 -3.43 3.82
C GLY A 111 -9.22 -4.81 3.60
N LEU A 112 -8.89 -5.19 2.37
CA LEU A 112 -8.34 -6.53 2.08
C LEU A 112 -6.93 -6.69 2.64
N ALA A 113 -6.08 -5.68 2.54
CA ALA A 113 -4.71 -5.75 3.06
C ALA A 113 -4.73 -5.87 4.60
N TYR A 114 -5.58 -5.12 5.28
CA TYR A 114 -5.76 -5.25 6.72
C TYR A 114 -6.22 -6.65 7.14
N LEU A 115 -7.21 -7.24 6.45
CA LEU A 115 -7.63 -8.61 6.72
C LEU A 115 -6.52 -9.62 6.42
N GLY A 116 -5.73 -9.39 5.37
CA GLY A 116 -4.53 -10.18 5.08
C GLY A 116 -3.52 -10.15 6.24
N LEU A 117 -3.32 -8.98 6.86
CA LEU A 117 -2.50 -8.84 8.06
C LEU A 117 -3.07 -9.65 9.24
N GLN A 118 -4.39 -9.56 9.50
CA GLN A 118 -5.04 -10.32 10.58
C GLN A 118 -4.86 -11.84 10.40
N ILE A 119 -4.98 -12.32 9.18
CA ILE A 119 -4.75 -13.74 8.84
C ILE A 119 -3.28 -14.13 9.12
N LEU A 120 -2.33 -13.34 8.65
CA LEU A 120 -0.90 -13.59 8.88
C LEU A 120 -0.53 -13.58 10.37
N GLU A 121 -1.09 -12.65 11.14
CA GLU A 121 -0.87 -12.60 12.59
C GLU A 121 -1.52 -13.80 13.30
N ARG A 122 -2.71 -14.24 12.91
CA ARG A 122 -3.34 -15.47 13.42
C ARG A 122 -2.44 -16.69 13.17
N GLU A 123 -2.00 -16.88 11.94
CA GLU A 123 -1.16 -18.02 11.57
C GLU A 123 0.19 -18.00 12.30
N LYS A 124 0.76 -16.82 12.51
CA LYS A 124 1.96 -16.66 13.34
C LYS A 124 1.72 -17.12 14.79
N GLN A 125 0.59 -16.75 15.41
CA GLN A 125 0.27 -17.22 16.76
C GLN A 125 0.12 -18.75 16.80
N VAL A 126 -0.54 -19.35 15.82
CA VAL A 126 -0.64 -20.82 15.70
C VAL A 126 0.75 -21.45 15.58
N PHE A 127 1.62 -20.93 14.74
CA PHE A 127 2.99 -21.41 14.56
C PHE A 127 3.82 -21.32 15.85
N LEU A 128 3.69 -20.23 16.61
CA LEU A 128 4.42 -20.05 17.86
C LEU A 128 4.01 -21.09 18.93
N VAL A 129 2.75 -21.51 18.93
CA VAL A 129 2.26 -22.56 19.83
C VAL A 129 2.61 -23.96 19.32
N ASN A 130 2.53 -24.18 18.01
CA ASN A 130 2.82 -25.47 17.39
C ASN A 130 3.63 -25.29 16.11
N PRO A 131 4.98 -25.30 16.18
CA PRO A 131 5.84 -25.11 15.02
C PRO A 131 5.72 -26.17 13.90
N ASN A 132 5.06 -27.30 14.19
CA ASN A 132 4.78 -28.32 13.19
C ASN A 132 3.49 -28.06 12.39
N SER A 133 2.68 -27.11 12.82
CA SER A 133 1.49 -26.69 12.07
C SER A 133 1.91 -25.95 10.81
N LYS A 134 1.35 -26.35 9.69
CA LYS A 134 1.53 -25.62 8.43
C LYS A 134 0.35 -24.68 8.25
N PRO A 135 0.58 -23.37 8.04
CA PRO A 135 -0.51 -22.44 7.78
C PRO A 135 -1.21 -22.79 6.46
N ASP A 136 -2.54 -22.75 6.47
CA ASP A 136 -3.35 -22.85 5.25
C ASP A 136 -3.76 -21.45 4.81
N LEU A 137 -2.95 -20.85 3.96
CA LEU A 137 -3.17 -19.50 3.41
C LEU A 137 -3.89 -19.51 2.06
N GLU A 138 -4.10 -20.67 1.44
CA GLU A 138 -4.69 -20.76 0.10
C GLU A 138 -6.13 -20.16 0.04
N PRO A 139 -7.03 -20.37 1.03
CA PRO A 139 -8.34 -19.74 1.04
C PRO A 139 -8.32 -18.20 1.15
N TYR A 140 -7.20 -17.63 1.58
CA TYR A 140 -7.02 -16.21 1.85
C TYR A 140 -5.99 -15.55 0.92
N LYS A 141 -5.61 -16.21 -0.16
CA LYS A 141 -4.51 -15.81 -1.03
C LYS A 141 -4.61 -14.36 -1.49
N GLU A 142 -5.78 -13.90 -1.96
CA GLU A 142 -5.98 -12.54 -2.42
C GLU A 142 -5.68 -11.50 -1.31
N LEU A 143 -6.17 -11.75 -0.09
CA LEU A 143 -5.98 -10.86 1.05
C LEU A 143 -4.52 -10.80 1.50
N VAL A 144 -3.88 -11.98 1.59
CA VAL A 144 -2.47 -12.10 1.96
C VAL A 144 -1.58 -11.44 0.90
N GLU A 145 -1.86 -11.65 -0.39
CA GLU A 145 -1.13 -10.99 -1.47
C GLU A 145 -1.27 -9.47 -1.41
N ARG A 146 -2.46 -8.93 -1.11
CA ARG A 146 -2.66 -7.49 -0.94
C ARG A 146 -1.76 -6.92 0.16
N GLN A 147 -1.67 -7.58 1.30
CA GLN A 147 -0.81 -7.15 2.40
C GLN A 147 0.69 -7.26 2.07
N LEU A 148 1.11 -8.37 1.46
CA LEU A 148 2.52 -8.65 1.22
C LEU A 148 3.05 -7.98 -0.06
N LYS A 149 2.19 -7.78 -1.05
CA LYS A 149 2.57 -7.33 -2.39
C LYS A 149 1.50 -6.41 -2.98
N PRO A 150 1.30 -5.22 -2.42
CA PRO A 150 0.37 -4.24 -2.95
C PRO A 150 0.76 -3.80 -4.37
N GLU A 151 -0.18 -3.17 -5.08
CA GLU A 151 0.01 -2.69 -6.43
C GLU A 151 -0.32 -1.20 -6.54
N ALA A 152 0.64 -0.40 -7.01
CA ALA A 152 0.40 1.01 -7.30
C ALA A 152 -0.54 1.17 -8.50
N ARG A 153 -1.52 2.08 -8.39
CA ARG A 153 -2.61 2.27 -9.36
C ARG A 153 -2.22 3.10 -10.58
N ILE A 154 -1.11 2.70 -11.26
CA ILE A 154 -0.71 3.32 -12.55
C ILE A 154 -1.80 3.15 -13.62
N ASP A 155 -2.56 2.07 -13.57
CA ASP A 155 -3.71 1.84 -14.44
C ASP A 155 -4.74 2.97 -14.34
N LEU A 156 -5.04 3.44 -13.12
CA LEU A 156 -5.92 4.57 -12.87
C LEU A 156 -5.33 5.87 -13.45
N ILE A 157 -4.05 6.15 -13.20
CA ILE A 157 -3.40 7.36 -13.74
C ILE A 157 -3.43 7.38 -15.27
N ASN A 158 -3.15 6.25 -15.90
CA ASN A 158 -3.26 6.11 -17.35
C ASN A 158 -4.70 6.29 -17.85
N PHE A 159 -5.69 5.80 -17.11
CA PHE A 159 -7.11 5.98 -17.43
C PHE A 159 -7.50 7.47 -17.34
N LEU A 160 -7.11 8.16 -16.27
CA LEU A 160 -7.37 9.59 -16.09
C LEU A 160 -6.75 10.41 -17.23
N ASP A 161 -5.50 10.14 -17.56
CA ASP A 161 -4.78 10.82 -18.64
C ASP A 161 -5.45 10.59 -20.01
N LYS A 162 -5.76 9.33 -20.34
CA LYS A 162 -6.41 8.95 -21.60
C LYS A 162 -7.78 9.62 -21.79
N ASN A 163 -8.50 9.84 -20.70
CA ASN A 163 -9.84 10.44 -20.73
C ASN A 163 -9.81 11.95 -20.44
N SER A 164 -8.64 12.55 -20.31
CA SER A 164 -8.47 13.98 -19.97
C SER A 164 -9.22 14.38 -18.69
N ILE A 165 -9.21 13.49 -17.71
CA ILE A 165 -9.83 13.73 -16.39
C ILE A 165 -8.72 14.15 -15.42
N THR A 166 -8.91 15.31 -14.80
CA THR A 166 -8.04 15.76 -13.70
C THR A 166 -8.89 15.89 -12.44
N PRO A 167 -8.69 15.03 -11.42
CA PRO A 167 -9.38 15.17 -10.14
C PRO A 167 -9.08 16.51 -9.47
N THR A 168 -10.02 17.04 -8.72
CA THR A 168 -9.85 18.29 -7.97
C THR A 168 -8.93 18.12 -6.76
N SER A 169 -8.96 16.94 -6.13
CA SER A 169 -8.00 16.50 -5.12
C SER A 169 -7.82 14.99 -5.17
N MET A 170 -6.68 14.51 -4.68
CA MET A 170 -6.37 13.08 -4.70
C MET A 170 -5.43 12.72 -3.55
N ILE A 171 -5.52 11.49 -3.08
CA ILE A 171 -4.66 10.87 -2.07
C ILE A 171 -4.70 9.36 -2.30
N ASP A 172 -3.64 8.65 -1.99
CA ASP A 172 -3.66 7.19 -1.88
C ASP A 172 -4.19 6.74 -0.52
N ILE A 173 -4.51 5.46 -0.37
CA ILE A 173 -5.05 4.91 0.88
C ILE A 173 -3.97 4.08 1.56
N SER A 174 -3.31 4.68 2.55
CA SER A 174 -2.22 4.08 3.32
C SER A 174 -2.66 3.66 4.72
N ASP A 175 -3.49 4.47 5.38
CA ASP A 175 -3.90 4.29 6.78
C ASP A 175 -5.38 3.92 6.94
N GLY A 176 -6.13 3.95 5.85
CA GLY A 176 -7.56 3.63 5.79
C GLY A 176 -8.42 4.80 5.33
N LEU A 177 -9.58 4.47 4.78
CA LEU A 177 -10.45 5.45 4.13
C LEU A 177 -10.78 6.66 5.02
N SER A 178 -10.99 6.46 6.33
CA SER A 178 -11.31 7.56 7.24
C SER A 178 -10.18 8.57 7.40
N SER A 179 -8.94 8.07 7.54
CA SER A 179 -7.75 8.91 7.63
C SER A 179 -7.60 9.78 6.39
N GLU A 180 -7.66 9.16 5.23
CA GLU A 180 -7.43 9.84 3.95
C GLU A 180 -8.53 10.87 3.63
N ILE A 181 -9.79 10.56 3.94
CA ILE A 181 -10.89 11.52 3.81
C ILE A 181 -10.68 12.72 4.76
N ILE A 182 -10.24 12.50 5.99
CA ILE A 182 -9.93 13.59 6.93
C ILE A 182 -8.80 14.45 6.37
N HIS A 183 -7.76 13.85 5.79
CA HIS A 183 -6.66 14.59 5.15
C HIS A 183 -7.13 15.46 3.97
N LEU A 184 -7.96 14.91 3.08
CA LEU A 184 -8.55 15.65 1.96
C LEU A 184 -9.43 16.80 2.46
N CYS A 185 -10.29 16.52 3.45
CA CYS A 185 -11.19 17.53 4.05
C CYS A 185 -10.41 18.67 4.68
N ASN A 186 -9.43 18.36 5.53
CA ASN A 186 -8.61 19.37 6.20
C ASN A 186 -7.81 20.19 5.20
N SER A 187 -7.17 19.55 4.21
CA SER A 187 -6.36 20.24 3.22
C SER A 187 -7.19 21.13 2.29
N SER A 188 -8.47 20.81 2.10
CA SER A 188 -9.40 21.54 1.22
C SER A 188 -10.33 22.47 1.98
N GLU A 189 -10.29 22.49 3.32
CA GLU A 189 -11.23 23.24 4.18
C GLU A 189 -12.70 22.91 3.86
N LYS A 190 -13.00 21.62 3.71
CA LYS A 190 -14.31 21.07 3.36
C LYS A 190 -14.73 19.97 4.34
N GLY A 191 -16.04 19.69 4.35
CA GLY A 191 -16.59 18.49 4.98
C GLY A 191 -16.91 17.42 3.95
N CYS A 192 -17.06 16.18 4.42
CA CYS A 192 -17.46 15.06 3.59
C CYS A 192 -18.58 14.26 4.26
N VAL A 193 -19.49 13.72 3.46
CA VAL A 193 -20.52 12.77 3.90
C VAL A 193 -20.31 11.48 3.13
N LEU A 194 -20.06 10.39 3.84
CA LEU A 194 -19.95 9.04 3.28
C LEU A 194 -21.22 8.26 3.58
N TYR A 195 -21.79 7.64 2.54
CA TYR A 195 -22.96 6.76 2.66
C TYR A 195 -22.49 5.30 2.71
N SER A 196 -22.62 4.65 3.85
CA SER A 196 -22.10 3.29 4.10
C SER A 196 -22.69 2.23 3.16
N ASP A 197 -23.92 2.44 2.68
CA ASP A 197 -24.61 1.60 1.70
C ASP A 197 -24.05 1.73 0.28
N LYS A 198 -23.34 2.83 -0.01
CA LYS A 198 -22.70 3.10 -1.29
C LYS A 198 -21.22 2.71 -1.33
N ILE A 199 -20.63 2.38 -0.20
CA ILE A 199 -19.26 1.88 -0.15
C ILE A 199 -19.24 0.43 -0.65
N TYR A 200 -18.46 0.16 -1.69
CA TYR A 200 -18.30 -1.20 -2.22
C TYR A 200 -17.69 -2.13 -1.18
N LYS A 201 -18.35 -3.26 -0.95
CA LYS A 201 -17.90 -4.32 -0.06
C LYS A 201 -17.62 -5.57 -0.89
N ASP A 202 -16.36 -5.95 -0.97
CA ASP A 202 -15.95 -7.16 -1.69
C ASP A 202 -16.44 -8.42 -0.99
N GLN A 203 -16.73 -9.47 -1.75
CA GLN A 203 -17.21 -10.75 -1.20
C GLN A 203 -16.16 -11.42 -0.30
N SER A 204 -14.88 -11.31 -0.65
CA SER A 204 -13.79 -11.85 0.15
C SER A 204 -13.68 -11.13 1.49
N LEU A 205 -13.88 -9.80 1.50
CA LEU A 205 -13.95 -9.00 2.71
C LEU A 205 -15.10 -9.45 3.60
N LEU A 206 -16.31 -9.55 3.05
CA LEU A 206 -17.50 -9.94 3.84
C LEU A 206 -17.33 -11.31 4.48
N LYS A 207 -16.82 -12.29 3.72
CA LYS A 207 -16.58 -13.65 4.22
C LYS A 207 -15.60 -13.66 5.41
N VAL A 208 -14.48 -12.96 5.29
CA VAL A 208 -13.45 -12.96 6.34
C VAL A 208 -13.87 -12.09 7.53
N CYS A 209 -14.61 -11.00 7.31
CA CYS A 209 -15.20 -10.23 8.41
C CYS A 209 -16.15 -11.08 9.25
N ASP A 210 -16.98 -11.91 8.61
CA ASP A 210 -17.88 -12.84 9.31
C ASP A 210 -17.08 -13.88 10.12
N GLU A 211 -16.05 -14.48 9.51
CA GLU A 211 -15.17 -15.45 10.18
C GLU A 211 -14.45 -14.87 11.41
N PHE A 212 -14.02 -13.62 11.35
CA PHE A 212 -13.29 -12.95 12.43
C PHE A 212 -14.19 -12.14 13.35
N ASN A 213 -15.51 -12.15 13.13
CA ASN A 213 -16.48 -11.34 13.85
C ASN A 213 -16.12 -9.83 13.85
N LEU A 214 -15.78 -9.32 12.67
CA LEU A 214 -15.43 -7.92 12.44
C LEU A 214 -16.55 -7.20 11.66
N ASP A 215 -16.77 -5.92 11.97
CA ASP A 215 -17.67 -5.09 11.17
C ASP A 215 -16.99 -4.66 9.85
N PRO A 216 -17.56 -5.00 8.69
CA PRO A 216 -16.96 -4.67 7.39
C PRO A 216 -16.73 -3.18 7.17
N ILE A 217 -17.60 -2.32 7.68
CA ILE A 217 -17.43 -0.85 7.54
C ILE A 217 -16.23 -0.39 8.37
N SER A 218 -16.09 -0.86 9.60
CA SER A 218 -14.93 -0.54 10.44
C SER A 218 -13.61 -0.98 9.80
N VAL A 219 -13.61 -2.16 9.17
CA VAL A 219 -12.43 -2.67 8.43
C VAL A 219 -12.07 -1.75 7.26
N ILE A 220 -13.05 -1.35 6.44
CA ILE A 220 -12.84 -0.45 5.29
C ILE A 220 -12.37 0.93 5.74
N MET A 221 -12.96 1.46 6.82
CA MET A 221 -12.65 2.81 7.30
C MET A 221 -11.27 2.92 7.95
N SER A 222 -10.78 1.83 8.55
CA SER A 222 -9.53 1.81 9.34
C SER A 222 -8.44 0.91 8.76
N GLY A 223 -8.76 0.09 7.77
CA GLY A 223 -7.78 -0.76 7.08
C GLY A 223 -7.02 0.03 6.03
N GLY A 224 -5.71 0.02 6.11
CA GLY A 224 -4.83 0.67 5.14
C GLY A 224 -4.12 -0.32 4.22
N GLU A 225 -3.24 0.22 3.38
CA GLU A 225 -2.38 -0.52 2.44
C GLU A 225 -3.14 -1.15 1.24
N ASP A 226 -4.30 -0.60 0.87
CA ASP A 226 -5.18 -1.11 -0.20
C ASP A 226 -4.97 -0.42 -1.57
#